data_867d828c15f318c7b0c907b4055a76a8
#
_entry.id   867d828c15f318c7b0c907b4055a76a8
#
_cell.length_a   1.000
_cell.length_b   1.000
_cell.length_c   1.000
_cell.angle_alpha   90.00
_cell.angle_beta   90.00
_cell.angle_gamma   90.00
#
_symmetry.space_group_name_H-M   'P 1'
#
loop_
_entity.id
_entity.type
_entity.pdbx_description
1 polymer ?
#
loop_
_entity_poly.entity_id
_entity_poly.type
_entity_poly.pdbx_seq_one_letter_code
_entity_poly.pdbx_strand_id
1 'polypeptide(L)'
;LQTNITVKDICEGFVYNELEGKGLFGLSGKLTIQPEYQRNYIYASDGGKKEIAVIESVLKGYPIGLIYFNKVSDSKLEVLDGQQRITSLGRFITDKFAIKDENGMEQYFGGMAKDKKAKILKTSLIIYECEGTESEIKEWFKTINIAGIPLNDQELLNAVYSGPFVTLAKAEFSNSQNANIQKWSAYIKGSANRQEFLECALDWVSKGNIGDYMSRHRFDENINELKKYFNSVVDWISSVFIDVKSEMRGLEWGQLYEKYHSKAYNPAKVSAEVKKLYADPYVKSKKGIFEYILGGSTDTRLLEIRVFDDATKNFVYASQTKKAEAKNESNCPLCSIGHDANKNKI
;
A
#
# COMPACT_ATOMS: atom_id res chain seq x y z
N LEU A 1 -16.77 12.96 28.23
CA LEU A 1 -17.38 13.54 27.03
C LEU A 1 -17.29 15.06 27.10
N GLN A 2 -16.73 15.69 26.08
CA GLN A 2 -16.63 17.14 25.93
C GLN A 2 -17.41 17.59 24.71
N THR A 3 -18.15 18.69 24.88
CA THR A 3 -18.99 19.29 23.80
C THR A 3 -18.77 20.79 23.65
N ASN A 4 -17.84 21.34 24.41
CA ASN A 4 -17.50 22.77 24.45
C ASN A 4 -16.32 23.15 23.55
N ILE A 5 -15.60 22.17 23.01
CA ILE A 5 -14.48 22.41 22.08
C ILE A 5 -15.07 22.70 20.69
N THR A 6 -14.69 23.84 20.13
CA THR A 6 -15.12 24.26 18.80
C THR A 6 -14.07 23.94 17.74
N VAL A 7 -14.47 24.07 16.46
CA VAL A 7 -13.50 23.98 15.33
C VAL A 7 -12.41 25.06 15.49
N LYS A 8 -12.73 26.26 15.97
CA LYS A 8 -11.72 27.29 16.26
C LYS A 8 -10.69 26.79 17.27
N ASP A 9 -11.15 26.24 18.39
CA ASP A 9 -10.27 25.81 19.47
C ASP A 9 -9.35 24.67 19.02
N ILE A 10 -9.89 23.66 18.33
CA ILE A 10 -9.10 22.50 17.88
C ILE A 10 -8.07 22.88 16.81
N CYS A 11 -8.38 23.87 15.97
CA CYS A 11 -7.50 24.34 14.92
C CYS A 11 -6.54 25.47 15.38
N GLU A 12 -6.64 25.93 16.63
CA GLU A 12 -5.69 26.89 17.15
C GLU A 12 -4.29 26.28 17.25
N GLY A 13 -3.30 26.92 16.62
CA GLY A 13 -1.95 26.37 16.50
C GLY A 13 -1.84 25.17 15.56
N PHE A 14 -2.80 25.01 14.63
CA PHE A 14 -2.74 23.92 13.65
C PHE A 14 -1.48 24.00 12.78
N VAL A 15 -0.76 22.89 12.75
CA VAL A 15 0.43 22.71 11.90
C VAL A 15 0.22 21.52 10.99
N TYR A 16 0.50 21.72 9.71
CA TYR A 16 0.46 20.67 8.70
C TYR A 16 1.82 20.53 8.03
N ASN A 17 2.33 19.30 7.96
CA ASN A 17 3.57 18.99 7.26
C ASN A 17 3.24 18.57 5.84
N GLU A 18 3.52 19.43 4.87
CA GLU A 18 3.26 19.19 3.45
C GLU A 18 4.10 18.03 2.88
N LEU A 19 5.35 17.88 3.36
CA LEU A 19 6.27 16.84 2.89
C LEU A 19 5.82 15.44 3.28
N GLU A 20 5.31 15.30 4.49
CA GLU A 20 4.84 14.03 5.01
C GLU A 20 3.33 13.82 4.82
N GLY A 21 2.60 14.86 4.42
CA GLY A 21 1.15 14.81 4.25
C GLY A 21 0.44 14.51 5.57
N LYS A 22 0.78 15.23 6.66
CA LYS A 22 0.17 14.98 7.96
C LYS A 22 -0.12 16.24 8.77
N GLY A 23 -1.26 16.23 9.49
CA GLY A 23 -1.54 17.18 10.55
C GLY A 23 -0.71 16.84 11.78
N LEU A 24 0.04 17.81 12.31
CA LEU A 24 0.92 17.60 13.46
C LEU A 24 0.24 17.96 14.77
N PHE A 25 -0.17 19.22 14.91
CA PHE A 25 -0.63 19.78 16.18
C PHE A 25 -1.93 20.59 16.03
N GLY A 26 -2.70 20.62 17.10
CA GLY A 26 -3.86 21.47 17.32
C GLY A 26 -3.98 21.84 18.79
N LEU A 27 -5.08 22.52 19.19
CA LEU A 27 -5.31 23.01 20.56
C LEU A 27 -4.11 23.76 21.14
N SER A 28 -3.57 24.70 20.37
CA SER A 28 -2.37 25.48 20.77
C SER A 28 -1.15 24.59 21.11
N GLY A 29 -1.00 23.46 20.41
CA GLY A 29 0.11 22.51 20.61
C GLY A 29 -0.16 21.39 21.63
N LYS A 30 -1.28 21.43 22.35
CA LYS A 30 -1.62 20.37 23.32
C LYS A 30 -2.08 19.07 22.67
N LEU A 31 -2.62 19.14 21.45
CA LEU A 31 -3.14 18.00 20.71
C LEU A 31 -2.14 17.55 19.64
N THR A 32 -1.67 16.31 19.72
CA THR A 32 -1.01 15.63 18.62
C THR A 32 -2.10 15.02 17.71
N ILE A 33 -2.26 15.57 16.49
CA ILE A 33 -3.34 15.16 15.57
C ILE A 33 -3.03 13.80 14.95
N GLN A 34 -1.78 13.59 14.56
CA GLN A 34 -1.34 12.34 13.93
C GLN A 34 -0.16 11.75 14.71
N PRO A 35 -0.43 11.05 15.82
CA PRO A 35 0.60 10.26 16.50
C PRO A 35 1.13 9.14 15.58
N GLU A 36 2.24 8.53 15.95
CA GLU A 36 2.98 7.58 15.10
C GLU A 36 2.17 6.37 14.64
N TYR A 37 1.22 5.93 15.45
CA TYR A 37 0.35 4.81 15.12
C TYR A 37 -0.78 5.16 14.12
N GLN A 38 -1.01 6.45 13.84
CA GLN A 38 -2.00 6.88 12.86
C GLN A 38 -1.43 6.80 11.43
N ARG A 39 -2.31 6.50 10.47
CA ARG A 39 -1.98 6.57 9.03
C ARG A 39 -1.82 8.02 8.58
N ASN A 40 -1.21 8.20 7.42
CA ASN A 40 -1.10 9.51 6.81
C ASN A 40 -2.48 10.07 6.38
N TYR A 41 -2.54 11.38 6.16
CA TYR A 41 -3.75 12.04 5.70
C TYR A 41 -4.08 11.61 4.26
N ILE A 42 -5.28 11.03 4.08
CA ILE A 42 -5.72 10.47 2.79
C ILE A 42 -6.98 11.15 2.22
N TYR A 43 -7.63 12.07 2.94
CA TYR A 43 -8.84 12.71 2.47
C TYR A 43 -8.59 13.71 1.33
N ALA A 44 -7.35 14.16 1.14
CA ALA A 44 -6.92 14.95 -0.02
C ALA A 44 -6.79 14.13 -1.32
N SER A 45 -6.80 12.79 -1.24
CA SER A 45 -6.76 11.92 -2.41
C SER A 45 -8.05 12.04 -3.24
N ASP A 46 -8.02 11.55 -4.48
CA ASP A 46 -9.18 11.54 -5.39
C ASP A 46 -9.83 12.91 -5.62
N GLY A 47 -8.99 13.95 -5.73
CA GLY A 47 -9.42 15.32 -5.93
C GLY A 47 -10.04 15.97 -4.69
N GLY A 48 -9.71 15.47 -3.49
CA GLY A 48 -10.12 16.08 -2.22
C GLY A 48 -11.61 15.92 -1.88
N LYS A 49 -12.33 15.04 -2.55
CA LYS A 49 -13.79 14.87 -2.34
C LYS A 49 -14.19 14.66 -0.88
N LYS A 50 -13.37 13.93 -0.12
CA LYS A 50 -13.64 13.64 1.29
C LYS A 50 -13.39 14.85 2.20
N GLU A 51 -12.30 15.59 1.98
CA GLU A 51 -12.03 16.80 2.76
C GLU A 51 -13.06 17.90 2.46
N ILE A 52 -13.48 18.06 1.20
CA ILE A 52 -14.56 18.95 0.80
C ILE A 52 -15.86 18.57 1.51
N ALA A 53 -16.24 17.28 1.53
CA ALA A 53 -17.46 16.80 2.18
C ALA A 53 -17.48 17.07 3.69
N VAL A 54 -16.32 17.07 4.38
CA VAL A 54 -16.25 17.47 5.80
C VAL A 54 -16.67 18.94 5.97
N ILE A 55 -16.13 19.84 5.15
CA ILE A 55 -16.44 21.29 5.25
C ILE A 55 -17.89 21.57 4.89
N GLU A 56 -18.39 20.94 3.83
CA GLU A 56 -19.79 21.08 3.43
C GLU A 56 -20.76 20.58 4.52
N SER A 57 -20.40 19.48 5.19
CA SER A 57 -21.20 18.96 6.31
C SER A 57 -21.28 19.98 7.46
N VAL A 58 -20.15 20.59 7.82
CA VAL A 58 -20.11 21.64 8.84
C VAL A 58 -20.96 22.85 8.42
N LEU A 59 -20.85 23.29 7.17
CA LEU A 59 -21.66 24.40 6.64
C LEU A 59 -23.15 24.08 6.62
N LYS A 60 -23.54 22.83 6.39
CA LYS A 60 -24.94 22.37 6.47
C LYS A 60 -25.43 22.18 7.93
N GLY A 61 -24.53 22.20 8.89
CA GLY A 61 -24.81 21.90 10.30
C GLY A 61 -25.02 20.42 10.58
N TYR A 62 -24.47 19.54 9.71
CA TYR A 62 -24.51 18.11 9.92
C TYR A 62 -23.43 17.69 10.93
N PRO A 63 -23.70 16.67 11.76
CA PRO A 63 -22.69 16.14 12.67
C PRO A 63 -21.57 15.47 11.87
N ILE A 64 -20.33 15.82 12.19
CA ILE A 64 -19.15 15.20 11.55
C ILE A 64 -18.67 13.93 12.28
N GLY A 65 -19.47 13.44 13.22
CA GLY A 65 -19.20 12.25 14.01
C GLY A 65 -18.36 12.50 15.26
N LEU A 66 -18.29 11.49 16.10
CA LEU A 66 -17.56 11.51 17.35
C LEU A 66 -16.06 11.50 17.12
N ILE A 67 -15.32 12.24 17.90
CA ILE A 67 -13.85 12.31 17.89
C ILE A 67 -13.35 11.71 19.21
N TYR A 68 -12.28 10.95 19.16
CA TYR A 68 -11.70 10.32 20.34
C TYR A 68 -10.27 10.77 20.57
N PHE A 69 -9.99 11.19 21.80
CA PHE A 69 -8.66 11.55 22.25
C PHE A 69 -8.14 10.55 23.30
N ASN A 70 -6.86 10.27 23.25
CA ASN A 70 -6.11 9.67 24.34
C ASN A 70 -5.51 10.80 25.21
N LYS A 71 -5.80 10.79 26.49
CA LYS A 71 -5.18 11.69 27.45
C LYS A 71 -3.85 11.07 27.91
N VAL A 72 -2.76 11.52 27.30
CA VAL A 72 -1.41 11.07 27.65
C VAL A 72 -0.93 11.69 28.97
N SER A 73 -1.30 12.95 29.18
CA SER A 73 -1.08 13.68 30.44
C SER A 73 -2.07 14.85 30.52
N ASP A 74 -2.07 15.60 31.63
CA ASP A 74 -2.95 16.78 31.79
C ASP A 74 -2.69 17.89 30.75
N SER A 75 -1.50 17.89 30.15
CA SER A 75 -1.11 18.88 29.13
C SER A 75 -0.99 18.30 27.71
N LYS A 76 -1.17 16.99 27.52
CA LYS A 76 -0.93 16.32 26.23
C LYS A 76 -2.05 15.36 25.88
N LEU A 77 -2.64 15.61 24.73
CA LEU A 77 -3.68 14.79 24.10
C LEU A 77 -3.17 14.22 22.77
N GLU A 78 -3.68 13.07 22.39
CA GLU A 78 -3.44 12.45 21.07
C GLU A 78 -4.77 12.03 20.44
N VAL A 79 -4.92 12.19 19.13
CA VAL A 79 -6.11 11.73 18.44
C VAL A 79 -6.08 10.21 18.30
N LEU A 80 -7.12 9.54 18.77
CA LEU A 80 -7.37 8.11 18.52
C LEU A 80 -8.24 7.88 17.29
N ASP A 81 -9.34 8.64 17.15
CA ASP A 81 -10.16 8.69 15.93
C ASP A 81 -10.60 10.11 15.65
N GLY A 82 -10.79 10.41 14.36
CA GLY A 82 -11.14 11.74 13.87
C GLY A 82 -9.99 12.53 13.25
N GLN A 83 -8.80 11.96 13.19
CA GLN A 83 -7.59 12.59 12.64
C GLN A 83 -7.81 13.15 11.22
N GLN A 84 -8.46 12.40 10.33
CA GLN A 84 -8.74 12.84 8.96
C GLN A 84 -9.67 14.06 8.96
N ARG A 85 -10.68 14.08 9.81
CA ARG A 85 -11.68 15.17 9.93
C ARG A 85 -11.04 16.43 10.50
N ILE A 86 -10.25 16.32 11.57
CA ILE A 86 -9.51 17.44 12.17
C ILE A 86 -8.52 18.03 11.16
N THR A 87 -7.78 17.18 10.47
CA THR A 87 -6.82 17.64 9.46
C THR A 87 -7.52 18.35 8.29
N SER A 88 -8.70 17.87 7.84
CA SER A 88 -9.49 18.56 6.82
C SER A 88 -9.93 19.97 7.29
N LEU A 89 -10.39 20.10 8.53
CA LEU A 89 -10.77 21.39 9.11
C LEU A 89 -9.57 22.35 9.16
N GLY A 90 -8.44 21.89 9.69
CA GLY A 90 -7.21 22.69 9.81
C GLY A 90 -6.67 23.11 8.44
N ARG A 91 -6.62 22.21 7.48
CA ARG A 91 -6.20 22.51 6.11
C ARG A 91 -7.09 23.54 5.44
N PHE A 92 -8.43 23.44 5.62
CA PHE A 92 -9.34 24.41 5.04
C PHE A 92 -9.18 25.79 5.68
N ILE A 93 -9.10 25.89 7.00
CA ILE A 93 -8.93 27.16 7.72
C ILE A 93 -7.59 27.85 7.37
N THR A 94 -6.59 27.06 6.98
CA THR A 94 -5.27 27.56 6.53
C THR A 94 -5.17 27.69 5.00
N ASP A 95 -6.31 27.75 4.29
CA ASP A 95 -6.40 27.97 2.84
C ASP A 95 -5.63 26.92 1.98
N LYS A 96 -5.57 25.66 2.41
CA LYS A 96 -4.87 24.59 1.68
C LYS A 96 -5.71 23.99 0.54
N PHE A 97 -7.02 24.15 0.56
CA PHE A 97 -7.92 23.76 -0.51
C PHE A 97 -9.17 24.62 -0.50
N ALA A 98 -9.91 24.60 -1.61
CA ALA A 98 -11.17 25.32 -1.80
C ALA A 98 -12.37 24.36 -1.80
N ILE A 99 -13.54 24.88 -1.46
CA ILE A 99 -14.83 24.27 -1.75
C ILE A 99 -15.50 25.04 -2.89
N LYS A 100 -16.58 24.50 -3.46
CA LYS A 100 -17.39 25.24 -4.43
C LYS A 100 -18.51 25.99 -3.73
N ASP A 101 -18.74 27.25 -4.13
CA ASP A 101 -19.89 28.02 -3.71
C ASP A 101 -21.15 27.64 -4.52
N GLU A 102 -22.27 28.32 -4.25
CA GLU A 102 -23.56 28.09 -4.91
C GLU A 102 -23.53 28.34 -6.44
N ASN A 103 -22.52 29.09 -6.91
CA ASN A 103 -22.29 29.38 -8.32
C ASN A 103 -21.24 28.46 -8.96
N GLY A 104 -20.74 27.48 -8.20
CA GLY A 104 -19.67 26.58 -8.66
C GLY A 104 -18.26 27.16 -8.65
N MET A 105 -18.08 28.38 -8.09
CA MET A 105 -16.79 29.06 -8.00
C MET A 105 -15.98 28.52 -6.79
N GLU A 106 -14.65 28.43 -6.96
CA GLU A 106 -13.76 28.04 -5.88
C GLU A 106 -13.75 29.07 -4.75
N GLN A 107 -13.94 28.62 -3.54
CA GLN A 107 -13.99 29.44 -2.35
C GLN A 107 -13.06 28.91 -1.27
N TYR A 108 -11.97 29.60 -1.01
CA TYR A 108 -11.06 29.39 0.10
C TYR A 108 -11.62 30.00 1.38
N PHE A 109 -11.20 29.49 2.55
CA PHE A 109 -11.65 30.00 3.84
C PHE A 109 -11.39 31.52 3.98
N GLY A 110 -10.18 31.97 3.62
CA GLY A 110 -9.79 33.38 3.66
C GLY A 110 -10.75 34.32 2.88
N GLY A 111 -11.30 33.84 1.75
CA GLY A 111 -12.25 34.57 0.91
C GLY A 111 -13.71 34.47 1.30
N MET A 112 -14.08 33.63 2.29
CA MET A 112 -15.49 33.44 2.69
C MET A 112 -16.09 34.66 3.40
N ALA A 113 -17.41 34.81 3.28
CA ALA A 113 -18.17 35.78 4.05
C ALA A 113 -18.06 35.53 5.56
N LYS A 114 -18.12 36.58 6.37
CA LYS A 114 -17.88 36.54 7.83
C LYS A 114 -18.83 35.59 8.57
N ASP A 115 -20.07 35.53 8.15
CA ASP A 115 -21.11 34.65 8.72
C ASP A 115 -20.78 33.15 8.45
N LYS A 116 -20.37 32.79 7.24
CA LYS A 116 -19.96 31.44 6.87
C LYS A 116 -18.69 31.03 7.64
N LYS A 117 -17.67 31.93 7.74
CA LYS A 117 -16.51 31.71 8.61
C LYS A 117 -16.89 31.47 10.07
N ALA A 118 -17.75 32.34 10.60
CA ALA A 118 -18.20 32.21 11.97
C ALA A 118 -18.96 30.90 12.23
N LYS A 119 -19.76 30.44 11.26
CA LYS A 119 -20.47 29.15 11.34
C LYS A 119 -19.49 27.99 11.45
N ILE A 120 -18.47 27.95 10.61
CA ILE A 120 -17.42 26.91 10.67
C ILE A 120 -16.70 26.97 12.02
N LEU A 121 -16.16 28.12 12.38
CA LEU A 121 -15.33 28.27 13.58
C LEU A 121 -16.08 27.98 14.89
N LYS A 122 -17.36 28.31 14.96
CA LYS A 122 -18.19 28.10 16.15
C LYS A 122 -18.84 26.71 16.21
N THR A 123 -18.66 25.86 15.20
CA THR A 123 -19.18 24.50 15.24
C THR A 123 -18.56 23.74 16.39
N SER A 124 -19.39 23.26 17.32
CA SER A 124 -18.95 22.42 18.44
C SER A 124 -18.67 20.99 17.97
N LEU A 125 -17.62 20.42 18.51
CA LEU A 125 -17.20 19.05 18.25
C LEU A 125 -17.62 18.16 19.42
N ILE A 126 -17.98 16.92 19.13
CA ILE A 126 -18.28 15.91 20.15
C ILE A 126 -17.00 15.09 20.35
N ILE A 127 -16.36 15.27 21.51
CA ILE A 127 -15.08 14.67 21.81
C ILE A 127 -15.19 13.75 23.01
N TYR A 128 -14.66 12.55 22.88
CA TYR A 128 -14.52 11.59 23.97
C TYR A 128 -13.05 11.50 24.37
N GLU A 129 -12.73 11.87 25.59
CA GLU A 129 -11.40 11.67 26.15
C GLU A 129 -11.33 10.31 26.84
N CYS A 130 -10.32 9.54 26.50
CA CYS A 130 -10.03 8.22 27.01
C CYS A 130 -8.73 8.26 27.83
N GLU A 131 -8.74 7.57 28.94
CA GLU A 131 -7.57 7.36 29.78
C GLU A 131 -7.39 5.85 29.98
N GLY A 132 -6.15 5.36 29.91
CA GLY A 132 -5.82 3.96 30.09
C GLY A 132 -4.33 3.69 29.90
N THR A 133 -3.93 2.46 30.13
CA THR A 133 -2.59 1.99 29.81
C THR A 133 -2.35 1.97 28.30
N GLU A 134 -1.09 2.02 27.88
CA GLU A 134 -0.74 1.93 26.45
C GLU A 134 -1.36 0.71 25.76
N SER A 135 -1.40 -0.43 26.47
CA SER A 135 -2.00 -1.67 25.91
C SER A 135 -3.51 -1.55 25.71
N GLU A 136 -4.23 -1.01 26.69
CA GLU A 136 -5.68 -0.80 26.62
C GLU A 136 -6.06 0.19 25.52
N ILE A 137 -5.31 1.29 25.41
CA ILE A 137 -5.53 2.29 24.36
C ILE A 137 -5.28 1.70 22.97
N LYS A 138 -4.24 0.88 22.78
CA LYS A 138 -3.96 0.21 21.52
C LYS A 138 -5.03 -0.83 21.14
N GLU A 139 -5.51 -1.60 22.09
CA GLU A 139 -6.59 -2.56 21.88
C GLU A 139 -7.88 -1.84 21.48
N TRP A 140 -8.21 -0.78 22.21
CA TRP A 140 -9.38 0.03 21.90
C TRP A 140 -9.27 0.75 20.55
N PHE A 141 -8.09 1.28 20.20
CA PHE A 141 -7.81 1.87 18.89
C PHE A 141 -8.13 0.91 17.73
N LYS A 142 -7.77 -0.37 17.86
CA LYS A 142 -8.16 -1.38 16.86
C LYS A 142 -9.67 -1.49 16.75
N THR A 143 -10.38 -1.49 17.87
CA THR A 143 -11.85 -1.65 17.92
C THR A 143 -12.58 -0.48 17.26
N ILE A 144 -12.21 0.77 17.55
CA ILE A 144 -12.90 1.94 16.98
C ILE A 144 -12.67 2.13 15.49
N ASN A 145 -11.56 1.64 14.95
CA ASN A 145 -11.27 1.74 13.52
C ASN A 145 -12.05 0.73 12.64
N ILE A 146 -12.80 -0.19 13.24
CA ILE A 146 -13.62 -1.17 12.49
C ILE A 146 -14.76 -0.49 11.71
N ALA A 147 -15.29 0.64 12.19
CA ALA A 147 -16.49 1.28 11.62
C ALA A 147 -16.23 2.30 10.49
N GLY A 148 -14.97 2.61 10.16
CA GLY A 148 -14.59 3.61 9.16
C GLY A 148 -13.95 3.03 7.90
N ILE A 149 -12.94 3.74 7.37
CA ILE A 149 -11.99 3.13 6.43
C ILE A 149 -11.06 2.27 7.27
N PRO A 150 -11.12 0.94 7.17
CA PRO A 150 -10.33 0.08 8.03
C PRO A 150 -8.83 0.34 7.84
N LEU A 151 -8.09 0.20 8.93
CA LEU A 151 -6.63 0.14 8.85
C LEU A 151 -6.23 -1.14 8.13
N ASN A 152 -5.21 -1.05 7.29
CA ASN A 152 -4.59 -2.26 6.74
C ASN A 152 -3.66 -2.91 7.78
N ASP A 153 -3.19 -4.12 7.49
CA ASP A 153 -2.39 -4.91 8.44
C ASP A 153 -1.12 -4.18 8.87
N GLN A 154 -0.46 -3.48 7.95
CA GLN A 154 0.74 -2.70 8.28
C GLN A 154 0.43 -1.48 9.16
N GLU A 155 -0.69 -0.79 8.93
CA GLU A 155 -1.13 0.32 9.78
C GLU A 155 -1.42 -0.17 11.22
N LEU A 156 -1.99 -1.38 11.36
CA LEU A 156 -2.18 -2.02 12.67
C LEU A 156 -0.86 -2.41 13.34
N LEU A 157 0.09 -2.99 12.59
CA LEU A 157 1.41 -3.32 13.10
C LEU A 157 2.18 -2.07 13.55
N ASN A 158 2.09 -0.97 12.81
CA ASN A 158 2.68 0.30 13.20
C ASN A 158 2.13 0.81 14.54
N ALA A 159 0.83 0.58 14.81
CA ALA A 159 0.22 0.94 16.10
C ALA A 159 0.73 0.04 17.25
N VAL A 160 0.83 -1.27 16.99
CA VAL A 160 1.30 -2.25 17.99
C VAL A 160 2.76 -2.02 18.38
N TYR A 161 3.62 -1.81 17.38
CA TYR A 161 5.06 -1.67 17.54
C TYR A 161 5.54 -0.22 17.44
N SER A 162 4.67 0.76 17.76
CA SER A 162 5.03 2.18 17.71
C SER A 162 6.31 2.46 18.55
N GLY A 163 7.20 3.28 18.00
CA GLY A 163 8.49 3.62 18.59
C GLY A 163 9.42 4.32 17.59
N PRO A 164 10.67 4.64 17.98
CA PRO A 164 11.61 5.37 17.14
C PRO A 164 11.81 4.72 15.78
N PHE A 165 11.94 3.39 15.71
CA PHE A 165 12.09 2.65 14.48
C PHE A 165 10.94 2.89 13.49
N VAL A 166 9.69 2.75 13.96
CA VAL A 166 8.50 2.94 13.10
C VAL A 166 8.42 4.38 12.61
N THR A 167 8.75 5.36 13.44
CA THR A 167 8.78 6.77 13.06
C THR A 167 9.73 7.01 11.89
N LEU A 168 10.97 6.52 12.00
CA LEU A 168 11.98 6.66 10.97
C LEU A 168 11.61 5.88 9.69
N ALA A 169 11.10 4.67 9.86
CA ALA A 169 10.67 3.83 8.73
C ALA A 169 9.50 4.47 7.95
N LYS A 170 8.52 5.07 8.65
CA LYS A 170 7.45 5.84 8.01
C LYS A 170 7.97 7.08 7.29
N ALA A 171 8.89 7.83 7.88
CA ALA A 171 9.48 9.02 7.25
C ALA A 171 10.20 8.67 5.93
N GLU A 172 10.80 7.50 5.82
CA GLU A 172 11.45 7.01 4.60
C GLU A 172 10.45 6.44 3.58
N PHE A 173 9.67 5.43 3.99
CA PHE A 173 8.90 4.59 3.07
C PHE A 173 7.44 5.04 2.88
N SER A 174 6.89 5.84 3.81
CA SER A 174 5.50 6.31 3.74
C SER A 174 5.39 7.78 3.34
N ASN A 175 6.49 8.38 2.94
CA ASN A 175 6.56 9.76 2.45
C ASN A 175 6.35 9.77 0.92
N SER A 176 5.19 10.22 0.46
CA SER A 176 4.85 10.28 -0.97
C SER A 176 5.71 11.28 -1.77
N GLN A 177 6.46 12.15 -1.09
CA GLN A 177 7.38 13.12 -1.69
C GLN A 177 8.83 12.60 -1.72
N ASN A 178 9.09 11.37 -1.28
CA ASN A 178 10.43 10.80 -1.37
C ASN A 178 10.86 10.70 -2.85
N ALA A 179 12.04 11.23 -3.16
CA ALA A 179 12.58 11.25 -4.52
C ALA A 179 12.69 9.85 -5.18
N ASN A 180 12.79 8.80 -4.37
CA ASN A 180 12.89 7.42 -4.84
C ASN A 180 11.53 6.75 -5.12
N ILE A 181 10.41 7.38 -4.76
CA ILE A 181 9.07 6.79 -4.93
C ILE A 181 8.81 6.37 -6.37
N GLN A 182 9.20 7.17 -7.35
CA GLN A 182 9.02 6.85 -8.76
C GLN A 182 9.78 5.56 -9.14
N LYS A 183 11.03 5.43 -8.68
CA LYS A 183 11.84 4.21 -8.90
C LYS A 183 11.21 3.00 -8.22
N TRP A 184 10.78 3.14 -6.98
CA TRP A 184 10.19 2.05 -6.22
C TRP A 184 8.84 1.60 -6.80
N SER A 185 8.00 2.55 -7.26
CA SER A 185 6.69 2.28 -7.87
C SER A 185 6.75 1.42 -9.14
N ALA A 186 7.94 1.30 -9.76
CA ALA A 186 8.14 0.39 -10.87
C ALA A 186 8.04 -1.09 -10.46
N TYR A 187 8.35 -1.39 -9.21
CA TYR A 187 8.45 -2.75 -8.68
C TYR A 187 7.41 -3.06 -7.60
N ILE A 188 7.01 -2.05 -6.81
CA ILE A 188 6.09 -2.20 -5.68
C ILE A 188 4.69 -1.72 -6.08
N LYS A 189 3.68 -2.50 -5.73
CA LYS A 189 2.27 -2.16 -5.88
C LYS A 189 1.80 -1.44 -4.62
N GLY A 190 0.92 -0.45 -4.79
CA GLY A 190 0.28 0.22 -3.67
C GLY A 190 0.63 1.70 -3.57
N SER A 191 0.42 2.28 -2.40
CA SER A 191 0.58 3.70 -2.08
C SER A 191 1.43 3.89 -0.82
N ALA A 192 2.39 4.81 -0.87
CA ALA A 192 3.19 5.18 0.30
C ALA A 192 2.30 5.66 1.46
N ASN A 193 1.26 6.43 1.18
CA ASN A 193 0.35 6.98 2.19
C ASN A 193 -0.46 5.89 2.93
N ARG A 194 -0.63 4.70 2.32
CA ARG A 194 -1.27 3.53 2.93
C ARG A 194 -0.27 2.56 3.54
N GLN A 195 0.97 2.97 3.72
CA GLN A 195 2.06 2.19 4.31
C GLN A 195 2.51 0.96 3.50
N GLU A 196 2.00 0.78 2.26
CA GLU A 196 2.25 -0.43 1.46
C GLU A 196 3.70 -0.53 1.00
N PHE A 197 4.41 0.59 0.81
CA PHE A 197 5.87 0.55 0.57
C PHE A 197 6.65 0.14 1.82
N LEU A 198 6.22 0.62 3.00
CA LEU A 198 6.80 0.20 4.27
C LEU A 198 6.56 -1.29 4.53
N GLU A 199 5.33 -1.76 4.33
CA GLU A 199 4.97 -3.16 4.42
C GLU A 199 5.87 -4.03 3.55
N CYS A 200 6.03 -3.66 2.28
CA CYS A 200 6.87 -4.37 1.33
C CYS A 200 8.35 -4.39 1.78
N ALA A 201 8.89 -3.27 2.26
CA ALA A 201 10.26 -3.20 2.76
C ALA A 201 10.48 -4.09 3.99
N LEU A 202 9.51 -4.09 4.91
CA LEU A 202 9.53 -4.94 6.11
C LEU A 202 9.37 -6.42 5.77
N ASP A 203 8.46 -6.75 4.85
CA ASP A 203 8.27 -8.11 4.36
C ASP A 203 9.57 -8.68 3.79
N TRP A 204 10.24 -7.92 2.94
CA TRP A 204 11.49 -8.36 2.30
C TRP A 204 12.61 -8.60 3.32
N VAL A 205 12.87 -7.66 4.23
CA VAL A 205 13.96 -7.80 5.21
C VAL A 205 13.66 -8.88 6.24
N SER A 206 12.40 -9.05 6.62
CA SER A 206 11.95 -10.04 7.61
C SER A 206 11.69 -11.42 7.03
N LYS A 207 11.71 -11.56 5.69
CA LYS A 207 11.35 -12.79 4.96
C LYS A 207 9.94 -13.28 5.33
N GLY A 208 8.98 -12.33 5.40
CA GLY A 208 7.58 -12.60 5.72
C GLY A 208 7.21 -12.53 7.20
N ASN A 209 8.17 -12.33 8.11
CA ASN A 209 7.87 -12.25 9.55
C ASN A 209 7.96 -10.82 10.09
N ILE A 210 7.11 -9.93 9.55
CA ILE A 210 7.10 -8.49 9.85
C ILE A 210 6.94 -8.22 11.34
N GLY A 211 5.98 -8.89 12.00
CA GLY A 211 5.68 -8.65 13.42
C GLY A 211 6.87 -8.92 14.34
N ASP A 212 7.58 -10.03 14.12
CA ASP A 212 8.77 -10.37 14.90
C ASP A 212 9.93 -9.39 14.64
N TYR A 213 10.13 -8.98 13.38
CA TYR A 213 11.12 -8.00 13.01
C TYR A 213 10.84 -6.65 13.68
N MET A 214 9.62 -6.12 13.57
CA MET A 214 9.22 -4.87 14.20
C MET A 214 9.31 -4.91 15.72
N SER A 215 8.99 -6.06 16.34
CA SER A 215 9.11 -6.26 17.79
C SER A 215 10.56 -6.12 18.26
N ARG A 216 11.50 -6.76 17.55
CA ARG A 216 12.94 -6.73 17.90
C ARG A 216 13.57 -5.36 17.70
N HIS A 217 13.17 -4.66 16.64
CA HIS A 217 13.74 -3.37 16.26
C HIS A 217 12.96 -2.16 16.81
N ARG A 218 11.90 -2.37 17.58
CA ARG A 218 10.95 -1.34 18.03
C ARG A 218 11.62 -0.06 18.54
N PHE A 219 12.70 -0.21 19.31
CA PHE A 219 13.39 0.89 19.98
C PHE A 219 14.69 1.33 19.28
N ASP A 220 14.97 0.80 18.10
CA ASP A 220 16.16 1.19 17.35
C ASP A 220 16.02 2.65 16.87
N GLU A 221 17.10 3.42 17.05
CA GLU A 221 17.20 4.82 16.64
C GLU A 221 17.65 5.00 15.17
N ASN A 222 17.66 3.92 14.39
CA ASN A 222 17.96 3.94 12.97
C ASN A 222 17.27 2.81 12.23
N ILE A 223 17.22 2.93 10.90
CA ILE A 223 16.62 1.95 9.98
C ILE A 223 17.63 1.48 8.92
N ASN A 224 18.92 1.50 9.24
CA ASN A 224 19.98 1.26 8.28
C ASN A 224 19.92 -0.14 7.67
N GLU A 225 19.61 -1.16 8.46
CA GLU A 225 19.45 -2.54 7.99
C GLU A 225 18.31 -2.64 6.97
N LEU A 226 17.13 -2.11 7.34
CA LEU A 226 15.94 -2.08 6.48
C LEU A 226 16.23 -1.37 5.13
N LYS A 227 16.82 -0.17 5.19
CA LYS A 227 17.17 0.61 3.99
C LYS A 227 18.19 -0.11 3.12
N LYS A 228 19.24 -0.65 3.72
CA LYS A 228 20.31 -1.36 2.99
C LYS A 228 19.74 -2.58 2.28
N TYR A 229 18.95 -3.39 2.99
CA TYR A 229 18.36 -4.59 2.39
C TYR A 229 17.41 -4.23 1.24
N PHE A 230 16.48 -3.32 1.48
CA PHE A 230 15.54 -2.86 0.48
C PHE A 230 16.22 -2.32 -0.78
N ASN A 231 17.21 -1.44 -0.61
CA ASN A 231 17.96 -0.89 -1.73
C ASN A 231 18.74 -1.98 -2.47
N SER A 232 19.31 -2.97 -1.77
CA SER A 232 19.99 -4.09 -2.42
C SER A 232 19.06 -4.87 -3.33
N VAL A 233 17.81 -5.10 -2.92
CA VAL A 233 16.79 -5.75 -3.77
C VAL A 233 16.48 -4.89 -4.99
N VAL A 234 16.16 -3.61 -4.81
CA VAL A 234 15.78 -2.69 -5.90
C VAL A 234 16.93 -2.49 -6.90
N ASP A 235 18.15 -2.35 -6.41
CA ASP A 235 19.35 -2.17 -7.25
C ASP A 235 19.67 -3.44 -8.03
N TRP A 236 19.53 -4.61 -7.40
CA TRP A 236 19.64 -5.89 -8.09
C TRP A 236 18.63 -6.03 -9.22
N ILE A 237 17.34 -5.77 -8.96
CA ILE A 237 16.31 -5.82 -10.01
C ILE A 237 16.70 -4.92 -11.18
N SER A 238 17.07 -3.67 -10.90
CA SER A 238 17.44 -2.67 -11.90
C SER A 238 18.69 -3.08 -12.69
N SER A 239 19.62 -3.80 -12.06
CA SER A 239 20.85 -4.28 -12.72
C SER A 239 20.60 -5.47 -13.64
N VAL A 240 19.61 -6.31 -13.33
CA VAL A 240 19.23 -7.48 -14.13
C VAL A 240 18.29 -7.11 -15.26
N PHE A 241 17.27 -6.30 -14.96
CA PHE A 241 16.18 -5.92 -15.88
C PHE A 241 16.30 -4.44 -16.24
N ILE A 242 17.01 -4.12 -17.32
CA ILE A 242 17.18 -2.74 -17.80
C ILE A 242 15.92 -2.14 -18.41
N ASP A 243 15.02 -2.97 -18.93
CA ASP A 243 13.72 -2.56 -19.49
C ASP A 243 12.61 -2.82 -18.46
N VAL A 244 12.14 -1.77 -17.79
CA VAL A 244 11.02 -1.89 -16.83
C VAL A 244 9.72 -2.20 -17.55
N LYS A 245 8.98 -3.18 -17.04
CA LYS A 245 7.64 -3.58 -17.53
C LYS A 245 6.61 -3.42 -16.43
N SER A 246 5.36 -3.12 -16.80
CA SER A 246 4.24 -2.96 -15.86
C SER A 246 4.00 -4.20 -14.99
N GLU A 247 4.25 -5.38 -15.56
CA GLU A 247 4.06 -6.67 -14.88
C GLU A 247 5.10 -6.97 -13.80
N MET A 248 6.21 -6.22 -13.77
CA MET A 248 7.19 -6.28 -12.68
C MET A 248 6.63 -5.74 -11.36
N ARG A 249 5.60 -4.89 -11.47
CA ARG A 249 4.99 -4.26 -10.30
C ARG A 249 4.21 -5.26 -9.47
N GLY A 250 4.62 -5.43 -8.21
CA GLY A 250 3.98 -6.30 -7.24
C GLY A 250 4.31 -7.78 -7.43
N LEU A 251 5.48 -8.10 -7.97
CA LEU A 251 6.07 -9.42 -7.86
C LEU A 251 6.75 -9.57 -6.48
N GLU A 252 6.91 -10.82 -6.06
CA GLU A 252 7.56 -11.17 -4.78
C GLU A 252 9.09 -11.00 -4.85
N TRP A 253 9.53 -9.76 -5.11
CA TRP A 253 10.93 -9.46 -5.40
C TRP A 253 11.88 -9.81 -4.25
N GLY A 254 11.43 -9.73 -3.00
CA GLY A 254 12.23 -10.17 -1.86
C GLY A 254 12.56 -11.66 -1.93
N GLN A 255 11.57 -12.49 -2.23
CA GLN A 255 11.75 -13.94 -2.38
C GLN A 255 12.61 -14.27 -3.61
N LEU A 256 12.39 -13.58 -4.72
CA LEU A 256 13.19 -13.75 -5.94
C LEU A 256 14.62 -13.33 -5.72
N TYR A 257 14.86 -12.25 -4.96
CA TYR A 257 16.21 -11.82 -4.56
C TYR A 257 16.91 -12.90 -3.74
N GLU A 258 16.28 -13.39 -2.67
CA GLU A 258 16.86 -14.46 -1.84
C GLU A 258 17.24 -15.70 -2.66
N LYS A 259 16.43 -16.05 -3.65
CA LYS A 259 16.62 -17.25 -4.46
C LYS A 259 17.66 -17.08 -5.58
N TYR A 260 17.81 -15.87 -6.12
CA TYR A 260 18.51 -15.69 -7.39
C TYR A 260 19.61 -14.63 -7.42
N HIS A 261 19.77 -13.77 -6.39
CA HIS A 261 20.70 -12.65 -6.44
C HIS A 261 22.18 -13.06 -6.55
N SER A 262 22.52 -14.28 -6.11
CA SER A 262 23.89 -14.81 -6.21
C SER A 262 24.31 -15.25 -7.63
N LYS A 263 23.34 -15.33 -8.58
CA LYS A 263 23.62 -15.69 -9.95
C LYS A 263 24.09 -14.48 -10.78
N ALA A 264 25.02 -14.71 -11.70
CA ALA A 264 25.42 -13.68 -12.65
C ALA A 264 24.44 -13.62 -13.84
N TYR A 265 23.99 -12.42 -14.19
CA TYR A 265 23.12 -12.17 -15.33
C TYR A 265 23.79 -11.22 -16.32
N ASN A 266 23.54 -11.42 -17.61
CA ASN A 266 23.90 -10.46 -18.64
C ASN A 266 22.63 -9.64 -18.99
N PRO A 267 22.55 -8.34 -18.63
CA PRO A 267 21.34 -7.55 -18.80
C PRO A 267 20.86 -7.44 -20.25
N ALA A 268 21.79 -7.39 -21.22
CA ALA A 268 21.43 -7.35 -22.64
C ALA A 268 20.76 -8.65 -23.12
N LYS A 269 21.27 -9.81 -22.67
CA LYS A 269 20.65 -11.11 -22.96
C LYS A 269 19.29 -11.24 -22.27
N VAL A 270 19.18 -10.80 -21.02
CA VAL A 270 17.89 -10.78 -20.28
C VAL A 270 16.87 -9.91 -21.00
N SER A 271 17.24 -8.69 -21.44
CA SER A 271 16.35 -7.81 -22.20
C SER A 271 15.87 -8.44 -23.50
N ALA A 272 16.78 -9.07 -24.26
CA ALA A 272 16.44 -9.76 -25.49
C ALA A 272 15.45 -10.91 -25.26
N GLU A 273 15.66 -11.71 -24.21
CA GLU A 273 14.80 -12.83 -23.85
C GLU A 273 13.41 -12.34 -23.37
N VAL A 274 13.38 -11.28 -22.53
CA VAL A 274 12.10 -10.62 -22.14
C VAL A 274 11.33 -10.20 -23.40
N LYS A 275 11.95 -9.49 -24.35
CA LYS A 275 11.29 -9.03 -25.58
C LYS A 275 10.73 -10.21 -26.40
N LYS A 276 11.52 -11.27 -26.54
CA LYS A 276 11.11 -12.49 -27.25
C LYS A 276 9.90 -13.13 -26.60
N LEU A 277 9.90 -13.33 -25.28
CA LEU A 277 8.79 -13.94 -24.54
C LEU A 277 7.55 -13.05 -24.49
N TYR A 278 7.71 -11.73 -24.49
CA TYR A 278 6.56 -10.81 -24.62
C TYR A 278 5.88 -10.87 -25.99
N ALA A 279 6.65 -11.07 -27.05
CA ALA A 279 6.14 -11.21 -28.42
C ALA A 279 5.50 -12.59 -28.69
N ASP A 280 5.79 -13.58 -27.85
CA ASP A 280 5.27 -14.93 -28.03
C ASP A 280 3.77 -14.99 -27.63
N PRO A 281 2.85 -15.31 -28.56
CA PRO A 281 1.42 -15.38 -28.28
C PRO A 281 1.02 -16.55 -27.38
N TYR A 282 1.88 -17.54 -27.23
CA TYR A 282 1.64 -18.71 -26.38
C TYR A 282 1.96 -18.45 -24.91
N VAL A 283 2.78 -17.45 -24.58
CA VAL A 283 3.08 -17.05 -23.20
C VAL A 283 1.89 -16.30 -22.63
N LYS A 284 1.17 -16.92 -21.70
CA LYS A 284 -0.04 -16.36 -21.06
C LYS A 284 0.31 -15.56 -19.80
N SER A 285 1.24 -16.04 -18.98
CA SER A 285 1.69 -15.34 -17.80
C SER A 285 2.90 -14.43 -18.10
N LYS A 286 2.63 -13.15 -18.39
CA LYS A 286 3.72 -12.17 -18.57
C LYS A 286 4.48 -11.91 -17.28
N LYS A 287 3.84 -12.04 -16.12
CA LYS A 287 4.48 -11.96 -14.79
C LYS A 287 5.48 -13.09 -14.57
N GLY A 288 5.16 -14.29 -14.99
CA GLY A 288 6.03 -15.45 -14.83
C GLY A 288 7.32 -15.39 -15.64
N ILE A 289 7.40 -14.51 -16.67
CA ILE A 289 8.60 -14.32 -17.50
C ILE A 289 9.82 -13.98 -16.64
N PHE A 290 9.64 -13.13 -15.63
CA PHE A 290 10.75 -12.63 -14.82
C PHE A 290 11.38 -13.74 -13.98
N GLU A 291 10.57 -14.53 -13.25
CA GLU A 291 11.08 -15.67 -12.50
C GLU A 291 11.61 -16.78 -13.43
N TYR A 292 10.96 -17.02 -14.56
CA TYR A 292 11.43 -17.97 -15.56
C TYR A 292 12.86 -17.65 -16.01
N ILE A 293 13.14 -16.41 -16.37
CA ILE A 293 14.49 -15.97 -16.79
C ILE A 293 15.49 -16.08 -15.63
N LEU A 294 15.12 -15.61 -14.43
CA LEU A 294 15.95 -15.72 -13.23
C LEU A 294 16.27 -17.18 -12.89
N GLY A 295 15.35 -18.08 -13.14
CA GLY A 295 15.51 -19.52 -12.95
C GLY A 295 16.42 -20.20 -13.99
N GLY A 296 16.87 -19.46 -15.01
CA GLY A 296 17.71 -20.00 -16.10
C GLY A 296 16.88 -20.56 -17.25
N SER A 297 15.68 -20.08 -17.45
CA SER A 297 14.77 -20.41 -18.56
C SER A 297 14.40 -21.91 -18.65
N THR A 298 14.22 -22.56 -17.50
CA THR A 298 13.97 -24.02 -17.46
C THR A 298 12.54 -24.39 -17.09
N ASP A 299 11.88 -23.63 -16.18
CA ASP A 299 10.52 -23.95 -15.71
C ASP A 299 9.42 -23.26 -16.55
N THR A 300 9.03 -23.90 -17.64
CA THR A 300 8.01 -23.38 -18.55
C THR A 300 6.62 -23.24 -17.93
N ARG A 301 6.35 -23.85 -16.76
CA ARG A 301 5.06 -23.73 -16.06
C ARG A 301 4.82 -22.28 -15.62
N LEU A 302 5.88 -21.53 -15.30
CA LEU A 302 5.81 -20.11 -14.96
C LEU A 302 5.24 -19.24 -16.08
N LEU A 303 5.37 -19.67 -17.34
CA LEU A 303 4.88 -18.95 -18.51
C LEU A 303 3.40 -19.26 -18.83
N GLU A 304 2.80 -20.25 -18.16
CA GLU A 304 1.43 -20.73 -18.42
C GLU A 304 1.18 -20.96 -19.92
N ILE A 305 2.14 -21.57 -20.59
CA ILE A 305 2.04 -21.86 -22.02
C ILE A 305 0.89 -22.85 -22.23
N ARG A 306 -0.24 -22.34 -22.68
CA ARG A 306 -1.37 -23.15 -23.14
C ARG A 306 -1.31 -23.25 -24.65
N VAL A 307 -0.92 -24.40 -25.10
CA VAL A 307 -0.82 -24.65 -26.54
C VAL A 307 -2.20 -24.79 -27.17
N PHE A 308 -3.22 -25.29 -26.44
CA PHE A 308 -4.53 -25.52 -26.96
C PHE A 308 -5.64 -25.22 -25.94
N ASP A 309 -6.75 -24.63 -26.42
CA ASP A 309 -8.03 -24.64 -25.73
C ASP A 309 -8.67 -26.04 -25.78
N ASP A 310 -9.74 -26.27 -25.04
CA ASP A 310 -10.34 -27.58 -24.95
C ASP A 310 -11.03 -28.01 -26.29
N ALA A 311 -11.53 -27.05 -27.07
CA ALA A 311 -12.07 -27.32 -28.39
C ALA A 311 -10.97 -27.80 -29.34
N THR A 312 -9.82 -27.13 -29.32
CA THR A 312 -8.65 -27.54 -30.11
C THR A 312 -8.09 -28.89 -29.67
N LYS A 313 -8.02 -29.16 -28.36
CA LYS A 313 -7.60 -30.47 -27.83
C LYS A 313 -8.53 -31.59 -28.33
N ASN A 314 -9.85 -31.38 -28.20
CA ASN A 314 -10.85 -32.35 -28.64
C ASN A 314 -10.79 -32.58 -30.15
N PHE A 315 -10.61 -31.52 -30.93
CA PHE A 315 -10.45 -31.63 -32.39
C PHE A 315 -9.20 -32.42 -32.77
N VAL A 316 -8.04 -32.09 -32.14
CA VAL A 316 -6.79 -32.81 -32.42
C VAL A 316 -6.89 -34.26 -31.98
N TYR A 317 -7.46 -34.54 -30.79
CA TYR A 317 -7.68 -35.89 -30.30
C TYR A 317 -8.57 -36.68 -31.26
N ALA A 318 -9.71 -36.15 -31.68
CA ALA A 318 -10.61 -36.79 -32.63
C ALA A 318 -9.94 -37.06 -34.01
N SER A 319 -9.14 -36.09 -34.48
CA SER A 319 -8.37 -36.25 -35.71
C SER A 319 -7.30 -37.33 -35.62
N GLN A 320 -6.59 -37.40 -34.50
CA GLN A 320 -5.59 -38.44 -34.24
C GLN A 320 -6.24 -39.82 -34.10
N THR A 321 -7.35 -39.93 -33.38
CA THR A 321 -8.12 -41.16 -33.24
C THR A 321 -8.56 -41.70 -34.59
N LYS A 322 -9.16 -40.86 -35.44
CA LYS A 322 -9.53 -41.26 -36.81
C LYS A 322 -8.36 -41.78 -37.65
N LYS A 323 -7.18 -41.13 -37.53
CA LYS A 323 -5.97 -41.56 -38.24
C LYS A 323 -5.44 -42.89 -37.71
N ALA A 324 -5.50 -43.12 -36.42
CA ALA A 324 -5.06 -44.34 -35.76
C ALA A 324 -6.00 -45.51 -36.12
N GLU A 325 -7.32 -45.28 -36.08
CA GLU A 325 -8.34 -46.24 -36.52
C GLU A 325 -8.14 -46.65 -37.98
N ALA A 326 -7.91 -45.68 -38.89
CA ALA A 326 -7.68 -45.96 -40.30
C ALA A 326 -6.43 -46.81 -40.56
N LYS A 327 -5.45 -46.78 -39.62
CA LYS A 327 -4.22 -47.58 -39.69
C LYS A 327 -4.27 -48.83 -38.82
N ASN A 328 -5.36 -49.03 -38.09
CA ASN A 328 -5.52 -50.10 -37.13
C ASN A 328 -4.40 -50.07 -36.02
N GLU A 329 -4.03 -48.85 -35.60
CA GLU A 329 -3.01 -48.59 -34.60
C GLU A 329 -3.63 -47.95 -33.34
N SER A 330 -2.93 -48.04 -32.17
CA SER A 330 -3.35 -47.34 -30.99
C SER A 330 -3.13 -45.81 -31.13
N ASN A 331 -4.08 -44.99 -30.63
CA ASN A 331 -3.92 -43.53 -30.53
C ASN A 331 -2.94 -43.11 -29.42
N CYS A 332 -2.51 -44.02 -28.56
CA CYS A 332 -1.50 -43.78 -27.54
C CYS A 332 -0.09 -44.03 -28.12
N PRO A 333 0.82 -43.02 -28.08
CA PRO A 333 2.19 -43.21 -28.59
C PRO A 333 2.94 -44.39 -27.91
N LEU A 334 2.70 -44.60 -26.61
CA LEU A 334 3.32 -45.70 -25.88
C LEU A 334 2.74 -47.07 -26.34
N CYS A 335 1.42 -47.15 -26.45
CA CYS A 335 0.76 -48.37 -26.93
C CYS A 335 1.08 -48.68 -28.40
N SER A 336 1.28 -47.65 -29.22
CA SER A 336 1.64 -47.88 -30.64
C SER A 336 3.07 -48.40 -30.81
N ILE A 337 3.96 -48.09 -29.86
CA ILE A 337 5.33 -48.65 -29.81
C ILE A 337 5.32 -50.09 -29.25
N GLY A 338 4.29 -50.45 -28.48
CA GLY A 338 4.13 -51.76 -27.88
C GLY A 338 5.00 -52.08 -26.68
N HIS A 339 5.80 -51.12 -26.21
CA HIS A 339 6.64 -51.27 -25.04
C HIS A 339 6.97 -49.90 -24.39
N ASP A 340 7.28 -49.87 -23.10
CA ASP A 340 7.76 -48.69 -22.37
C ASP A 340 9.26 -48.40 -22.62
N ALA A 341 9.77 -47.30 -22.02
CA ALA A 341 11.18 -46.94 -22.11
C ALA A 341 12.15 -48.00 -21.60
N ASN A 342 11.70 -48.93 -20.75
CA ASN A 342 12.45 -50.06 -20.24
C ASN A 342 12.25 -51.34 -21.04
N LYS A 343 11.62 -51.26 -22.21
CA LYS A 343 11.28 -52.39 -23.10
C LYS A 343 10.30 -53.41 -22.49
N ASN A 344 9.53 -53.02 -21.47
CA ASN A 344 8.44 -53.86 -20.99
C ASN A 344 7.23 -53.75 -21.95
N LYS A 345 6.58 -54.86 -22.26
CA LYS A 345 5.38 -54.87 -23.09
C LYS A 345 4.24 -54.16 -22.37
N ILE A 346 3.60 -53.19 -23.00
CA ILE A 346 2.47 -52.41 -22.49
C ILE A 346 1.17 -53.18 -22.80
#